data_f23dd74781ca4f078dd14b3602d84e5c
#
_entry.id   f23dd74781ca4f078dd14b3602d84e5c
#
_cell.length_a   1.000
_cell.length_b   1.000
_cell.length_c   1.000
_cell.angle_alpha   90.00
_cell.angle_beta   90.00
_cell.angle_gamma   90.00
#
_symmetry.space_group_name_H-M   'P 1'
#
loop_
_entity.id
_entity.type
_entity.pdbx_description
1 polymer ?
#
loop_
_entity_poly.entity_id
_entity_poly.type
_entity_poly.pdbx_seq_one_letter_code
_entity_poly.pdbx_strand_id
1 'polypeptide(L)'
;MAHPEIAGTMAKLEFGISWQRCFQLGMTLLSISLFSGCFGVKGPERPALDPQASADAAFAEYDANQDGFIDEKEVEESPGLKAAFPRADKDEDKKISPEELADRIRYYKQAGVTVISGAVRIKFRGQPLEEAEITFEPESFLGDAFQTCSATTDYDGMASVNGSNAEFPGLYLGFYRVRISKEVNGKELIPKKYNVNSKMGYEACDDDPSQFADVIAFELK
;
A
#
# COMPACT_ATOMS: atom_id res chain seq x y z
N MET A 1 61.31 -61.68 -39.32
CA MET A 1 62.56 -61.23 -39.98
C MET A 1 62.61 -59.71 -39.90
N ALA A 2 63.59 -59.25 -39.11
CA ALA A 2 64.37 -58.02 -39.24
C ALA A 2 63.69 -56.65 -39.27
N HIS A 3 63.93 -55.91 -38.20
CA HIS A 3 64.07 -54.48 -38.14
C HIS A 3 65.07 -53.89 -39.11
N PRO A 4 65.04 -52.56 -39.40
CA PRO A 4 65.85 -51.69 -38.56
C PRO A 4 65.27 -50.35 -38.14
N GLU A 5 65.85 -49.85 -37.02
CA GLU A 5 65.84 -48.47 -36.49
C GLU A 5 66.30 -47.42 -37.50
N ILE A 6 65.74 -46.21 -37.34
CA ILE A 6 66.49 -44.99 -37.66
C ILE A 6 66.20 -43.95 -36.56
N ALA A 7 67.30 -43.56 -35.92
CA ALA A 7 67.40 -42.44 -34.99
C ALA A 7 67.35 -41.09 -35.75
N GLY A 8 66.67 -40.15 -35.22
CA GLY A 8 66.63 -38.81 -35.73
C GLY A 8 66.46 -37.77 -34.63
N THR A 9 67.55 -37.29 -34.15
CA THR A 9 67.93 -35.95 -33.62
C THR A 9 66.87 -35.06 -32.99
N MET A 10 67.00 -34.91 -31.69
CA MET A 10 66.35 -33.80 -30.90
C MET A 10 66.95 -32.45 -31.31
N ALA A 11 66.01 -31.49 -31.62
CA ALA A 11 66.31 -30.08 -31.57
C ALA A 11 65.57 -29.47 -30.39
N LYS A 12 66.29 -29.09 -29.34
CA LYS A 12 65.83 -28.34 -28.21
C LYS A 12 65.57 -26.86 -28.70
N LEU A 13 64.32 -26.47 -28.74
CA LEU A 13 63.94 -25.05 -28.78
C LEU A 13 63.56 -24.67 -27.37
N GLU A 14 64.44 -23.96 -26.68
CA GLU A 14 64.15 -23.33 -25.41
C GLU A 14 63.32 -22.05 -25.68
N PHE A 15 62.02 -22.12 -25.47
CA PHE A 15 61.18 -20.92 -25.33
C PHE A 15 61.07 -20.56 -23.85
N GLY A 16 61.96 -19.72 -23.40
CA GLY A 16 61.91 -19.07 -22.10
C GLY A 16 60.80 -18.03 -22.07
N ILE A 17 59.56 -18.44 -21.72
CA ILE A 17 58.54 -17.50 -21.36
C ILE A 17 58.41 -17.53 -19.84
N SER A 18 58.88 -16.46 -19.20
CA SER A 18 58.84 -16.28 -17.76
C SER A 18 57.41 -16.31 -17.26
N TRP A 19 57.07 -17.29 -16.46
CA TRP A 19 55.77 -17.50 -15.79
C TRP A 19 55.41 -16.35 -14.87
N GLN A 20 56.29 -15.43 -14.56
CA GLN A 20 56.03 -14.27 -13.69
C GLN A 20 55.19 -13.17 -14.32
N ARG A 21 55.13 -13.05 -15.66
CA ARG A 21 54.36 -12.01 -16.34
C ARG A 21 52.89 -12.39 -16.62
N CYS A 22 52.55 -13.68 -16.63
CA CYS A 22 51.15 -14.10 -16.77
C CYS A 22 50.34 -14.02 -15.46
N PHE A 23 51.00 -13.99 -14.30
CA PHE A 23 50.31 -13.91 -13.01
C PHE A 23 49.87 -12.49 -12.64
N GLN A 24 50.49 -11.44 -13.23
CA GLN A 24 50.11 -10.05 -12.94
C GLN A 24 49.03 -9.51 -13.86
N LEU A 25 48.79 -10.12 -15.02
CA LEU A 25 47.71 -9.69 -15.94
C LEU A 25 46.37 -10.38 -15.63
N GLY A 26 46.35 -11.50 -14.90
CA GLY A 26 45.13 -12.18 -14.50
C GLY A 26 44.45 -11.61 -13.24
N MET A 27 45.21 -10.86 -12.42
CA MET A 27 44.72 -10.34 -11.15
C MET A 27 44.09 -8.93 -11.23
N THR A 28 44.28 -8.23 -12.34
CA THR A 28 43.69 -6.90 -12.55
C THR A 28 42.34 -6.93 -13.26
N LEU A 29 41.89 -8.05 -13.79
CA LEU A 29 40.57 -8.22 -14.45
C LEU A 29 39.51 -8.85 -13.56
N LEU A 30 39.85 -9.34 -12.35
CA LEU A 30 38.89 -9.99 -11.44
C LEU A 30 38.34 -9.06 -10.36
N SER A 31 38.72 -7.79 -10.34
CA SER A 31 38.30 -6.83 -9.31
C SER A 31 37.20 -5.85 -9.75
N ILE A 32 36.60 -6.03 -10.94
CA ILE A 32 35.57 -5.10 -11.47
C ILE A 32 34.15 -5.70 -11.44
N SER A 33 33.97 -6.94 -10.98
CA SER A 33 32.65 -7.63 -11.11
C SER A 33 31.85 -7.80 -9.81
N LEU A 34 32.16 -7.08 -8.73
CA LEU A 34 31.44 -7.24 -7.46
C LEU A 34 30.71 -5.98 -6.96
N PHE A 35 30.50 -4.98 -7.84
CA PHE A 35 29.51 -3.94 -7.58
C PHE A 35 28.27 -4.15 -8.46
N SER A 36 27.70 -5.37 -8.44
CA SER A 36 26.28 -5.51 -8.68
C SER A 36 25.59 -4.93 -7.46
N GLY A 37 25.46 -3.63 -7.43
CA GLY A 37 24.61 -2.95 -6.47
C GLY A 37 23.22 -3.59 -6.60
N CYS A 38 22.73 -4.20 -5.55
CA CYS A 38 21.31 -4.44 -5.40
C CYS A 38 20.62 -3.08 -5.60
N PHE A 39 20.11 -2.84 -6.79
CA PHE A 39 19.06 -1.84 -6.98
C PHE A 39 17.88 -2.36 -6.17
N GLY A 40 17.83 -2.02 -4.88
CA GLY A 40 16.67 -2.26 -4.06
C GLY A 40 15.50 -1.59 -4.78
N VAL A 41 14.47 -2.37 -5.08
CA VAL A 41 13.19 -1.80 -5.57
C VAL A 41 12.75 -0.81 -4.50
N LYS A 42 12.72 0.48 -4.87
CA LYS A 42 12.23 1.53 -3.96
C LYS A 42 10.74 1.30 -3.77
N GLY A 43 10.32 0.99 -2.56
CA GLY A 43 8.90 0.87 -2.23
C GLY A 43 8.16 2.21 -2.40
N PRO A 44 6.81 2.21 -2.27
CA PRO A 44 6.03 3.43 -2.36
C PRO A 44 6.49 4.46 -1.33
N GLU A 45 6.62 5.72 -1.76
CA GLU A 45 6.90 6.81 -0.83
C GLU A 45 5.68 7.03 0.09
N ARG A 46 5.96 7.21 1.37
CA ARG A 46 4.89 7.53 2.32
C ARG A 46 4.35 8.93 2.05
N PRO A 47 3.03 9.14 2.16
CA PRO A 47 2.47 10.48 2.12
C PRO A 47 3.10 11.39 3.18
N ALA A 48 3.33 12.64 2.81
CA ALA A 48 3.82 13.65 3.75
C ALA A 48 2.70 14.06 4.69
N LEU A 49 2.60 13.38 5.84
CA LEU A 49 1.54 13.54 6.82
C LEU A 49 2.10 14.18 8.09
N ASP A 50 1.47 15.27 8.56
CA ASP A 50 1.75 15.86 9.86
C ASP A 50 0.66 15.41 10.86
N PRO A 51 0.98 14.53 11.82
CA PRO A 51 -0.01 13.98 12.73
C PRO A 51 -0.73 15.04 13.57
N GLN A 52 -0.02 16.08 14.03
CA GLN A 52 -0.64 17.12 14.84
C GLN A 52 -1.53 18.03 13.99
N ALA A 53 -1.03 18.50 12.86
CA ALA A 53 -1.82 19.34 11.97
C ALA A 53 -3.08 18.62 11.46
N SER A 54 -2.99 17.33 11.18
CA SER A 54 -4.15 16.51 10.78
C SER A 54 -5.15 16.34 11.93
N ALA A 55 -4.68 16.08 13.15
CA ALA A 55 -5.56 16.02 14.31
C ALA A 55 -6.25 17.38 14.56
N ASP A 56 -5.51 18.48 14.55
CA ASP A 56 -6.07 19.81 14.72
C ASP A 56 -7.14 20.13 13.66
N ALA A 57 -6.91 19.73 12.40
CA ALA A 57 -7.88 19.88 11.31
C ALA A 57 -9.15 19.04 11.54
N ALA A 58 -9.00 17.79 12.01
CA ALA A 58 -10.14 16.93 12.32
C ALA A 58 -10.98 17.51 13.46
N PHE A 59 -10.36 18.03 14.51
CA PHE A 59 -11.06 18.65 15.62
C PHE A 59 -11.77 19.96 15.20
N ALA A 60 -11.14 20.77 14.35
CA ALA A 60 -11.79 21.97 13.81
C ALA A 60 -13.04 21.65 12.97
N GLU A 61 -13.10 20.45 12.36
CA GLU A 61 -14.21 20.03 11.50
C GLU A 61 -15.28 19.25 12.27
N TYR A 62 -14.92 18.40 13.21
CA TYR A 62 -15.83 17.41 13.80
C TYR A 62 -16.16 17.61 15.28
N ASP A 63 -15.36 18.33 16.07
CA ASP A 63 -15.69 18.71 17.47
C ASP A 63 -16.76 19.82 17.45
N ALA A 64 -18.00 19.43 17.21
CA ALA A 64 -19.10 20.36 17.02
C ALA A 64 -19.53 21.05 18.31
N ASN A 65 -19.37 20.39 19.46
CA ASN A 65 -19.74 20.91 20.77
C ASN A 65 -18.61 21.69 21.45
N GLN A 66 -17.39 21.63 20.87
CA GLN A 66 -16.17 22.29 21.33
C GLN A 66 -15.76 21.88 22.77
N ASP A 67 -15.99 20.60 23.12
CA ASP A 67 -15.56 20.08 24.42
C ASP A 67 -14.10 19.56 24.41
N GLY A 68 -13.44 19.60 23.26
CA GLY A 68 -12.06 19.18 23.08
C GLY A 68 -11.91 17.69 22.82
N PHE A 69 -13.01 16.99 22.54
CA PHE A 69 -13.05 15.58 22.18
C PHE A 69 -13.94 15.36 20.95
N ILE A 70 -13.74 14.25 20.24
CA ILE A 70 -14.67 13.78 19.22
C ILE A 70 -15.38 12.53 19.76
N ASP A 71 -16.67 12.65 20.05
CA ASP A 71 -17.47 11.55 20.60
C ASP A 71 -18.10 10.66 19.51
N GLU A 72 -18.81 9.57 19.94
CA GLU A 72 -19.46 8.62 19.04
C GLU A 72 -20.53 9.26 18.10
N LYS A 73 -21.06 10.44 18.43
CA LYS A 73 -22.05 11.15 17.60
C LYS A 73 -21.36 12.03 16.58
N GLU A 74 -20.32 12.72 17.00
CA GLU A 74 -19.55 13.64 16.17
C GLU A 74 -18.77 12.89 15.09
N VAL A 75 -18.25 11.72 15.40
CA VAL A 75 -17.55 10.86 14.44
C VAL A 75 -18.45 10.32 13.31
N GLU A 76 -19.78 10.38 13.46
CA GLU A 76 -20.73 9.98 12.39
C GLU A 76 -20.55 10.75 11.09
N GLU A 77 -20.02 11.97 11.14
CA GLU A 77 -19.78 12.80 9.96
C GLU A 77 -18.44 12.48 9.26
N SER A 78 -17.54 11.74 9.94
CA SER A 78 -16.30 11.22 9.40
C SER A 78 -16.31 9.68 9.36
N PRO A 79 -16.84 9.05 8.29
CA PRO A 79 -16.97 7.60 8.24
C PRO A 79 -15.63 6.86 8.37
N GLY A 80 -14.55 7.40 7.84
CA GLY A 80 -13.22 6.83 7.95
C GLY A 80 -12.71 6.82 9.40
N LEU A 81 -12.87 7.94 10.10
CA LEU A 81 -12.52 8.04 11.52
C LEU A 81 -13.44 7.16 12.39
N LYS A 82 -14.73 7.08 12.04
CA LYS A 82 -15.66 6.17 12.71
C LYS A 82 -15.23 4.70 12.60
N ALA A 83 -14.73 4.28 11.44
CA ALA A 83 -14.20 2.93 11.26
C ALA A 83 -12.95 2.68 12.11
N ALA A 84 -12.17 3.73 12.36
CA ALA A 84 -10.97 3.68 13.18
C ALA A 84 -11.25 3.89 14.68
N PHE A 85 -12.44 4.32 15.08
CA PHE A 85 -12.76 4.74 16.43
C PHE A 85 -12.26 3.77 17.52
N PRO A 86 -12.50 2.43 17.40
CA PRO A 86 -12.04 1.47 18.43
C PRO A 86 -10.52 1.37 18.58
N ARG A 87 -9.75 1.88 17.60
CA ARG A 87 -8.29 1.86 17.62
C ARG A 87 -7.70 3.23 17.92
N ALA A 88 -8.46 4.28 17.65
CA ALA A 88 -8.11 5.65 17.99
C ALA A 88 -8.36 5.94 19.48
N ASP A 89 -9.51 5.53 20.01
CA ASP A 89 -9.88 5.61 21.43
C ASP A 89 -9.07 4.54 22.21
N LYS A 90 -7.92 4.97 22.76
CA LYS A 90 -6.98 4.04 23.40
C LYS A 90 -7.31 3.76 24.86
N ASP A 91 -7.93 4.70 25.54
CA ASP A 91 -8.29 4.56 26.96
C ASP A 91 -9.73 4.08 27.16
N GLU A 92 -10.45 3.82 26.04
CA GLU A 92 -11.80 3.26 25.97
C GLU A 92 -12.85 4.13 26.71
N ASP A 93 -12.64 5.44 26.73
CA ASP A 93 -13.56 6.39 27.36
C ASP A 93 -14.73 6.80 26.45
N LYS A 94 -14.75 6.28 25.20
CA LYS A 94 -15.73 6.54 24.11
C LYS A 94 -15.64 7.94 23.54
N LYS A 95 -14.49 8.51 23.59
CA LYS A 95 -14.13 9.76 22.98
C LYS A 95 -12.76 9.63 22.32
N ILE A 96 -12.44 10.49 21.41
CA ILE A 96 -11.11 10.62 20.85
C ILE A 96 -10.58 12.00 21.27
N SER A 97 -9.47 12.02 21.97
CA SER A 97 -8.72 13.24 22.26
C SER A 97 -7.82 13.64 21.09
N PRO A 98 -7.36 14.90 21.00
CA PRO A 98 -6.41 15.33 19.97
C PRO A 98 -5.11 14.53 19.98
N GLU A 99 -4.64 14.12 21.16
CA GLU A 99 -3.42 13.34 21.31
C GLU A 99 -3.59 11.91 20.78
N GLU A 100 -4.70 11.26 21.06
CA GLU A 100 -5.03 9.92 20.57
C GLU A 100 -5.14 9.89 19.06
N LEU A 101 -5.81 10.88 18.47
CA LEU A 101 -5.90 10.98 17.00
C LEU A 101 -4.53 11.23 16.38
N ALA A 102 -3.75 12.15 16.94
CA ALA A 102 -2.38 12.41 16.48
C ALA A 102 -1.51 11.16 16.60
N ASP A 103 -1.66 10.39 17.67
CA ASP A 103 -0.96 9.12 17.89
C ASP A 103 -1.37 8.07 16.86
N ARG A 104 -2.68 7.95 16.53
CA ARG A 104 -3.16 7.05 15.48
C ARG A 104 -2.58 7.41 14.12
N ILE A 105 -2.54 8.69 13.78
CA ILE A 105 -1.94 9.17 12.53
C ILE A 105 -0.42 8.97 12.54
N ARG A 106 0.24 9.16 13.66
CA ARG A 106 1.68 8.91 13.83
C ARG A 106 2.03 7.44 13.61
N TYR A 107 1.14 6.54 14.03
CA TYR A 107 1.28 5.11 13.78
C TYR A 107 1.43 4.82 12.28
N TYR A 108 0.63 5.41 11.40
CA TYR A 108 0.74 5.19 9.95
C TYR A 108 2.08 5.63 9.38
N LYS A 109 2.72 6.66 9.96
CA LYS A 109 4.07 7.08 9.56
C LYS A 109 5.15 6.09 9.97
N GLN A 110 4.93 5.34 11.03
CA GLN A 110 5.91 4.43 11.65
C GLN A 110 5.66 2.96 11.30
N ALA A 111 4.51 2.63 10.73
CA ALA A 111 4.14 1.27 10.37
C ALA A 111 5.18 0.60 9.45
N GLY A 112 5.31 -0.71 9.57
CA GLY A 112 6.24 -1.50 8.76
C GLY A 112 5.89 -1.51 7.27
N VAL A 113 4.63 -1.25 6.93
CA VAL A 113 4.10 -1.18 5.57
C VAL A 113 3.64 0.24 5.23
N THR A 114 3.61 0.55 3.94
CA THR A 114 3.14 1.86 3.44
C THR A 114 1.77 1.75 2.80
N VAL A 115 1.49 0.62 2.18
CA VAL A 115 0.21 0.30 1.52
C VAL A 115 -0.26 -1.08 1.96
N ILE A 116 -1.58 -1.25 2.03
CA ILE A 116 -2.22 -2.55 2.22
C ILE A 116 -2.91 -2.99 0.93
N SER A 117 -3.34 -4.26 0.86
CA SER A 117 -4.06 -4.79 -0.31
C SER A 117 -5.31 -3.95 -0.61
N GLY A 118 -5.48 -3.60 -1.88
CA GLY A 118 -6.67 -2.93 -2.40
C GLY A 118 -7.67 -3.90 -3.04
N ALA A 119 -7.55 -5.21 -2.80
CA ALA A 119 -8.53 -6.16 -3.29
C ALA A 119 -9.87 -6.00 -2.55
N VAL A 120 -10.94 -5.81 -3.29
CA VAL A 120 -12.27 -5.53 -2.77
C VAL A 120 -13.28 -6.51 -3.33
N ARG A 121 -14.26 -6.92 -2.53
CA ARG A 121 -15.44 -7.68 -2.97
C ARG A 121 -16.70 -6.94 -2.60
N ILE A 122 -17.58 -6.73 -3.56
CA ILE A 122 -18.86 -6.06 -3.36
C ILE A 122 -20.01 -7.02 -3.66
N LYS A 123 -20.95 -7.10 -2.71
CA LYS A 123 -22.23 -7.78 -2.90
C LYS A 123 -23.37 -6.78 -2.72
N PHE A 124 -24.41 -6.92 -3.53
CA PHE A 124 -25.66 -6.21 -3.37
C PHE A 124 -26.80 -7.22 -3.22
N ARG A 125 -27.52 -7.17 -2.10
CA ARG A 125 -28.59 -8.13 -1.77
C ARG A 125 -28.12 -9.59 -1.85
N GLY A 126 -26.90 -9.85 -1.37
CA GLY A 126 -26.30 -11.17 -1.34
C GLY A 126 -25.70 -11.68 -2.65
N GLN A 127 -25.84 -10.93 -3.76
CA GLN A 127 -25.26 -11.29 -5.07
C GLN A 127 -24.02 -10.46 -5.37
N PRO A 128 -23.02 -11.02 -6.10
CA PRO A 128 -21.93 -10.23 -6.60
C PRO A 128 -22.41 -9.01 -7.38
N LEU A 129 -21.80 -7.86 -7.17
CA LEU A 129 -22.15 -6.63 -7.87
C LEU A 129 -21.12 -6.36 -8.96
N GLU A 130 -21.43 -6.75 -10.17
CA GLU A 130 -20.61 -6.52 -11.38
C GLU A 130 -20.70 -5.06 -11.83
N GLU A 131 -19.65 -4.55 -12.50
CA GLU A 131 -19.58 -3.21 -13.10
C GLU A 131 -19.98 -2.08 -12.13
N ALA A 132 -19.68 -2.24 -10.86
CA ALA A 132 -19.86 -1.19 -9.87
C ALA A 132 -18.53 -0.45 -9.67
N GLU A 133 -18.59 0.87 -9.61
CA GLU A 133 -17.47 1.69 -9.20
C GLU A 133 -17.42 1.75 -7.67
N ILE A 134 -16.28 1.41 -7.09
CA ILE A 134 -15.97 1.70 -5.70
C ILE A 134 -14.93 2.80 -5.62
N THR A 135 -15.16 3.75 -4.72
CA THR A 135 -14.28 4.89 -4.48
C THR A 135 -13.91 4.96 -3.01
N PHE A 136 -12.62 5.10 -2.73
CA PHE A 136 -12.06 5.41 -1.42
C PHE A 136 -11.64 6.88 -1.43
N GLU A 137 -12.38 7.71 -0.70
CA GLU A 137 -12.09 9.14 -0.54
C GLU A 137 -11.38 9.33 0.80
N PRO A 138 -10.12 9.83 0.82
CA PRO A 138 -9.46 10.14 2.07
C PRO A 138 -10.25 11.18 2.86
N GLU A 139 -10.28 11.06 4.19
CA GLU A 139 -10.88 12.09 5.02
C GLU A 139 -10.11 13.41 4.87
N SER A 140 -10.84 14.53 4.86
CA SER A 140 -10.33 15.88 4.56
C SER A 140 -9.15 16.30 5.42
N PHE A 141 -9.15 15.92 6.67
CA PHE A 141 -8.10 16.28 7.63
C PHE A 141 -6.74 15.61 7.36
N LEU A 142 -6.69 14.61 6.46
CA LEU A 142 -5.41 14.04 6.00
C LEU A 142 -4.69 14.95 4.98
N GLY A 143 -5.38 15.99 4.49
CA GLY A 143 -4.85 16.97 3.54
C GLY A 143 -4.59 16.39 2.16
N ASP A 144 -3.86 17.14 1.34
CA ASP A 144 -3.61 16.82 -0.08
C ASP A 144 -2.58 15.69 -0.29
N ALA A 145 -2.02 15.14 0.79
CA ALA A 145 -1.06 14.05 0.73
C ALA A 145 -1.67 12.73 0.24
N PHE A 146 -2.99 12.62 0.34
CA PHE A 146 -3.77 11.46 -0.08
C PHE A 146 -4.64 11.79 -1.28
N GLN A 147 -4.81 10.82 -2.15
CA GLN A 147 -5.67 10.96 -3.32
C GLN A 147 -6.80 9.95 -3.28
N THR A 148 -7.93 10.34 -3.84
CA THR A 148 -9.06 9.44 -4.07
C THR A 148 -8.65 8.30 -5.00
N CYS A 149 -9.02 7.09 -4.63
CA CYS A 149 -8.75 5.88 -5.39
C CYS A 149 -10.06 5.24 -5.80
N SER A 150 -10.16 4.75 -7.03
CA SER A 150 -11.34 4.03 -7.49
C SER A 150 -10.99 2.78 -8.29
N ALA A 151 -11.94 1.86 -8.38
CA ALA A 151 -11.87 0.69 -9.22
C ALA A 151 -13.27 0.23 -9.62
N THR A 152 -13.37 -0.54 -10.71
CA THR A 152 -14.62 -1.14 -11.17
C THR A 152 -14.61 -2.64 -10.92
N THR A 153 -15.71 -3.18 -10.42
CA THR A 153 -15.85 -4.60 -10.13
C THR A 153 -16.06 -5.44 -11.38
N ASP A 154 -15.51 -6.64 -11.37
CA ASP A 154 -15.73 -7.67 -12.37
C ASP A 154 -17.03 -8.46 -12.12
N TYR A 155 -17.25 -9.53 -12.93
CA TYR A 155 -18.44 -10.39 -12.87
C TYR A 155 -18.61 -11.12 -11.53
N ASP A 156 -17.54 -11.32 -10.75
CA ASP A 156 -17.57 -11.91 -9.40
C ASP A 156 -17.74 -10.84 -8.30
N GLY A 157 -17.92 -9.58 -8.70
CA GLY A 157 -17.99 -8.45 -7.79
C GLY A 157 -16.66 -8.08 -7.16
N MET A 158 -15.55 -8.49 -7.79
CA MET A 158 -14.18 -8.22 -7.32
C MET A 158 -13.61 -7.00 -8.02
N ALA A 159 -12.85 -6.19 -7.29
CA ALA A 159 -12.07 -5.09 -7.83
C ALA A 159 -10.69 -5.04 -7.17
N SER A 160 -9.72 -4.45 -7.87
CA SER A 160 -8.43 -4.11 -7.30
C SER A 160 -8.27 -2.60 -7.32
N VAL A 161 -8.32 -1.99 -6.14
CA VAL A 161 -8.12 -0.56 -5.98
C VAL A 161 -6.64 -0.26 -6.00
N ASN A 162 -6.25 0.60 -6.92
CA ASN A 162 -4.89 1.10 -7.00
C ASN A 162 -4.87 2.53 -6.48
N GLY A 163 -4.01 2.79 -5.53
CA GLY A 163 -3.73 4.14 -5.07
C GLY A 163 -3.14 5.02 -6.18
N SER A 164 -2.80 6.23 -5.84
CA SER A 164 -2.22 7.21 -6.77
C SER A 164 -0.93 6.75 -7.47
N ASN A 165 -0.35 5.65 -7.03
CA ASN A 165 0.84 5.06 -7.62
C ASN A 165 0.50 3.69 -8.25
N ALA A 166 0.34 3.67 -9.59
CA ALA A 166 0.07 2.44 -10.35
C ALA A 166 1.18 1.37 -10.22
N GLU A 167 2.39 1.76 -9.78
CA GLU A 167 3.50 0.84 -9.56
C GLU A 167 3.27 -0.03 -8.32
N PHE A 168 2.51 0.46 -7.33
CA PHE A 168 2.22 -0.23 -6.08
C PHE A 168 0.71 -0.26 -5.83
N PRO A 169 0.02 -1.33 -6.27
CA PRO A 169 -1.42 -1.45 -6.04
C PRO A 169 -1.72 -1.54 -4.54
N GLY A 170 -2.81 -0.88 -4.12
CA GLY A 170 -3.25 -0.88 -2.74
C GLY A 170 -3.66 0.49 -2.22
N LEU A 171 -4.03 0.55 -0.97
CA LEU A 171 -4.40 1.76 -0.25
C LEU A 171 -3.29 2.17 0.71
N TYR A 172 -2.94 3.45 0.75
CA TYR A 172 -2.12 3.98 1.83
C TYR A 172 -2.82 3.82 3.17
N LEU A 173 -2.05 3.65 4.25
CA LEU A 173 -2.62 3.62 5.60
C LEU A 173 -3.27 4.96 5.92
N GLY A 174 -4.53 4.93 6.34
CA GLY A 174 -5.30 6.16 6.59
C GLY A 174 -6.80 5.92 6.71
N PHE A 175 -7.55 7.00 6.77
CA PHE A 175 -8.99 7.01 6.97
C PHE A 175 -9.71 7.36 5.66
N TYR A 176 -10.69 6.54 5.28
CA TYR A 176 -11.38 6.67 4.01
C TYR A 176 -12.90 6.60 4.16
N ARG A 177 -13.59 7.50 3.49
CA ARG A 177 -15.01 7.35 3.16
C ARG A 177 -15.11 6.46 1.94
N VAL A 178 -16.00 5.47 1.98
CA VAL A 178 -16.21 4.53 0.87
C VAL A 178 -17.52 4.85 0.17
N ARG A 179 -17.48 4.98 -1.16
CA ARG A 179 -18.67 5.11 -2.00
C ARG A 179 -18.73 3.98 -3.00
N ILE A 180 -19.96 3.53 -3.28
CA ILE A 180 -20.23 2.52 -4.29
C ILE A 180 -21.35 3.02 -5.19
N SER A 181 -21.13 2.96 -6.49
CA SER A 181 -22.04 3.43 -7.54
C SER A 181 -22.16 2.37 -8.63
N LYS A 182 -23.34 2.21 -9.17
CA LYS A 182 -23.57 1.46 -10.42
C LYS A 182 -24.69 2.08 -11.19
N GLU A 183 -24.40 2.53 -12.40
CA GLU A 183 -25.41 3.03 -13.31
C GLU A 183 -25.90 1.92 -14.25
N VAL A 184 -27.21 1.82 -14.41
CA VAL A 184 -27.88 0.94 -15.38
C VAL A 184 -28.83 1.77 -16.22
N ASN A 185 -28.59 1.85 -17.53
CA ASN A 185 -29.38 2.66 -18.47
C ASN A 185 -29.49 4.14 -18.03
N GLY A 186 -28.39 4.72 -17.54
CA GLY A 186 -28.32 6.11 -17.08
C GLY A 186 -29.02 6.40 -15.75
N LYS A 187 -29.32 5.36 -14.98
CA LYS A 187 -29.91 5.48 -13.64
C LYS A 187 -29.03 4.81 -12.60
N GLU A 188 -28.81 5.52 -11.51
CA GLU A 188 -28.10 4.97 -10.35
C GLU A 188 -28.92 3.84 -9.70
N LEU A 189 -28.33 2.66 -9.58
CA LEU A 189 -28.93 1.47 -8.97
C LEU A 189 -28.73 1.44 -7.45
N ILE A 190 -27.60 1.96 -6.98
CA ILE A 190 -27.18 1.85 -5.59
C ILE A 190 -27.87 2.93 -4.74
N PRO A 191 -28.47 2.55 -3.62
CA PRO A 191 -29.10 3.52 -2.72
C PRO A 191 -28.15 4.62 -2.27
N LYS A 192 -28.65 5.87 -2.18
CA LYS A 192 -27.85 7.05 -1.81
C LYS A 192 -27.02 6.88 -0.54
N LYS A 193 -27.48 6.05 0.40
CA LYS A 193 -26.76 5.74 1.65
C LYS A 193 -25.44 5.01 1.46
N TYR A 194 -25.16 4.49 0.28
CA TYR A 194 -23.91 3.81 -0.09
C TYR A 194 -23.14 4.59 -1.16
N ASN A 195 -23.73 5.67 -1.71
CA ASN A 195 -23.18 6.51 -2.75
C ASN A 195 -23.02 7.95 -2.23
N VAL A 196 -23.80 8.92 -2.76
CA VAL A 196 -23.63 10.36 -2.46
C VAL A 196 -23.80 10.73 -0.98
N ASN A 197 -24.55 9.93 -0.22
CA ASN A 197 -24.73 10.08 1.23
C ASN A 197 -24.08 8.93 2.00
N SER A 198 -22.95 8.41 1.49
CA SER A 198 -22.32 7.26 2.13
C SER A 198 -21.83 7.62 3.53
N LYS A 199 -22.19 6.74 4.46
CA LYS A 199 -21.65 6.69 5.83
C LYS A 199 -20.79 5.43 6.02
N MET A 200 -20.38 4.78 4.92
CA MET A 200 -19.41 3.69 4.97
C MET A 200 -18.02 4.27 5.11
N GLY A 201 -17.31 3.79 6.10
CA GLY A 201 -15.92 4.12 6.32
C GLY A 201 -15.03 2.89 6.22
N TYR A 202 -13.77 3.15 5.98
CA TYR A 202 -12.71 2.15 6.03
C TYR A 202 -11.45 2.78 6.58
N GLU A 203 -10.85 2.14 7.57
CA GLU A 203 -9.51 2.46 8.00
C GLU A 203 -8.56 1.47 7.36
N ALA A 204 -7.66 1.95 6.52
CA ALA A 204 -6.56 1.17 5.99
C ALA A 204 -5.45 1.11 7.03
N CYS A 205 -5.23 -0.04 7.65
CA CYS A 205 -4.21 -0.24 8.68
C CYS A 205 -3.66 -1.66 8.64
N ASP A 206 -2.49 -1.88 9.25
CA ASP A 206 -1.81 -3.17 9.29
C ASP A 206 -1.87 -3.83 10.68
N ASP A 207 -2.58 -3.21 11.62
CA ASP A 207 -2.75 -3.70 12.99
C ASP A 207 -4.17 -4.22 13.31
N ASP A 208 -5.06 -4.29 12.30
CA ASP A 208 -6.37 -4.90 12.42
C ASP A 208 -6.35 -6.37 11.97
N PRO A 209 -6.45 -7.34 12.91
CA PRO A 209 -6.45 -8.75 12.55
C PRO A 209 -7.56 -9.17 11.55
N SER A 210 -8.67 -8.44 11.51
CA SER A 210 -9.77 -8.69 10.56
C SER A 210 -9.41 -8.33 9.12
N GLN A 211 -8.39 -7.49 8.92
CA GLN A 211 -7.88 -7.07 7.61
C GLN A 211 -6.78 -7.99 7.07
N PHE A 212 -6.35 -9.01 7.81
CA PHE A 212 -5.47 -10.06 7.27
C PHE A 212 -6.18 -10.97 6.24
N ALA A 213 -7.51 -10.85 6.08
CA ALA A 213 -8.17 -11.34 4.88
C ALA A 213 -7.71 -10.47 3.70
N ASP A 214 -7.12 -11.09 2.67
CA ASP A 214 -6.59 -10.40 1.49
C ASP A 214 -7.64 -9.58 0.69
N VAL A 215 -8.88 -9.51 1.17
CA VAL A 215 -10.03 -8.91 0.47
C VAL A 215 -10.90 -8.09 1.43
N ILE A 216 -11.06 -6.81 1.12
CA ILE A 216 -12.00 -5.90 1.78
C ILE A 216 -13.42 -6.21 1.28
N ALA A 217 -14.34 -6.58 2.16
CA ALA A 217 -15.68 -7.00 1.76
C ALA A 217 -16.75 -5.97 2.13
N PHE A 218 -17.58 -5.60 1.16
CA PHE A 218 -18.76 -4.77 1.36
C PHE A 218 -20.03 -5.51 0.96
N GLU A 219 -21.02 -5.56 1.87
CA GLU A 219 -22.31 -6.13 1.61
C GLU A 219 -23.44 -5.09 1.76
N LEU A 220 -24.01 -4.70 0.61
CA LEU A 220 -25.06 -3.70 0.49
C LEU A 220 -26.45 -4.38 0.59
N LYS A 221 -27.37 -3.76 1.35
CA LYS A 221 -28.74 -4.27 1.57
C LYS A 221 -29.80 -3.36 0.97
#